data_b503cc2d8e83636ead9d2275c35e4b15
#
_entry.id   b503cc2d8e83636ead9d2275c35e4b15
#
_cell.length_a   1.000
_cell.length_b   1.000
_cell.length_c   1.000
_cell.angle_alpha   90.00
_cell.angle_beta   90.00
_cell.angle_gamma   90.00
#
_symmetry.space_group_name_H-M   'P 1'
#
loop_
_entity.id
_entity.type
_entity.pdbx_description
1 polymer ?
#
loop_
_entity_poly.entity_id
_entity_poly.type
_entity_poly.pdbx_seq_one_letter_code
_entity_poly.pdbx_strand_id
1 'polypeptide(L)'
;MALQLIDLNSDVQYITIDVSRVPYTFSVKLTDRTYSFTVKYNATGKFFTIDLYDVNGNVLTFGEIVRYGRPLFNVVEDERFPIPVIIPSCITGDSISEVTWENFGKDVKLYLHERKVE
;
A
#
# COMPACT_ATOMS: atom_id res chain seq x y z
N MET A 1 8.30 11.24 -3.71
CA MET A 1 8.82 10.86 -3.87
C MET A 1 9.14 9.68 -4.04
N ALA A 2 9.11 8.96 -3.78
CA ALA A 2 9.70 8.00 -3.97
C ALA A 2 9.10 6.81 -4.28
N LEU A 3 9.41 6.15 -5.17
CA LEU A 3 8.87 5.07 -5.57
C LEU A 3 9.65 4.00 -5.32
N GLN A 4 9.20 3.00 -4.88
CA GLN A 4 9.91 1.99 -4.62
C GLN A 4 9.67 0.75 -5.16
N LEU A 5 10.28 0.15 -5.96
CA LEU A 5 10.09 -0.91 -6.60
C LEU A 5 11.03 -1.76 -6.56
N ILE A 6 10.99 -2.83 -6.47
CA ILE A 6 11.65 -3.65 -6.21
C ILE A 6 12.29 -4.73 -6.78
N ASP A 7 12.27 -5.78 -6.84
CA ASP A 7 13.03 -6.88 -7.23
C ASP A 7 12.90 -7.17 -8.66
N LEU A 8 13.84 -6.81 -9.44
CA LEU A 8 13.76 -6.99 -10.85
C LEU A 8 13.94 -8.40 -11.31
N ASN A 9 14.38 -9.29 -10.43
CA ASN A 9 14.62 -10.66 -10.82
C ASN A 9 13.47 -11.55 -10.41
N SER A 10 12.37 -10.98 -9.98
CA SER A 10 11.28 -11.75 -9.50
C SER A 10 10.01 -11.15 -10.01
N ASP A 11 8.93 -11.88 -10.03
CA ASP A 11 7.65 -11.34 -10.42
C ASP A 11 7.02 -10.61 -9.25
N VAL A 12 7.66 -10.56 -8.11
CA VAL A 12 7.10 -9.94 -6.93
C VAL A 12 7.45 -8.47 -6.90
N GLN A 13 6.45 -7.63 -6.76
CA GLN A 13 6.66 -6.20 -6.62
C GLN A 13 6.02 -5.74 -5.34
N TYR A 14 6.60 -4.75 -4.71
CA TYR A 14 6.05 -4.25 -3.47
C TYR A 14 6.43 -2.80 -3.24
N ILE A 15 5.71 -2.17 -2.34
CA ILE A 15 5.98 -0.80 -1.91
C ILE A 15 6.42 -0.88 -0.47
N THR A 16 7.54 -0.26 -0.14
CA THR A 16 8.05 -0.23 1.22
C THR A 16 7.67 1.09 1.86
N ILE A 17 7.01 1.01 3.01
CA ILE A 17 6.63 2.20 3.76
C ILE A 17 7.74 2.52 4.76
N ASP A 18 8.11 3.78 4.85
CA ASP A 18 9.13 4.22 5.78
C ASP A 18 8.43 4.83 6.99
N VAL A 19 8.27 4.05 8.05
CA VAL A 19 7.52 4.52 9.21
C VAL A 19 8.20 5.70 9.89
N SER A 20 9.51 5.85 9.71
CA SER A 20 10.21 6.98 10.34
C SER A 20 9.79 8.32 9.74
N ARG A 21 9.14 8.30 8.60
CA ARG A 21 8.70 9.53 7.94
C ARG A 21 7.21 9.77 8.10
N VAL A 22 6.48 8.86 8.69
CA VAL A 22 5.02 8.98 8.85
C VAL A 22 4.70 10.14 9.80
N PRO A 23 3.77 11.03 9.45
CA PRO A 23 2.94 10.98 8.25
C PRO A 23 3.69 11.56 7.04
N TYR A 24 3.50 10.97 5.90
CA TYR A 24 4.16 11.48 4.70
C TYR A 24 3.37 11.06 3.45
N THR A 25 3.65 11.75 2.36
CA THR A 25 3.00 11.47 1.09
C THR A 25 4.06 11.13 0.06
N PHE A 26 3.79 10.14 -0.74
CA PHE A 26 4.68 9.79 -1.84
C PHE A 26 3.86 9.43 -3.08
N SER A 27 4.49 9.51 -4.23
CA SER A 27 3.85 9.16 -5.47
C SER A 27 4.31 7.79 -5.91
N VAL A 28 3.43 7.05 -6.55
CA VAL A 28 3.77 5.74 -7.05
C VAL A 28 3.02 5.52 -8.35
N LYS A 29 3.70 4.90 -9.33
CA LYS A 29 3.06 4.61 -10.59
C LYS A 29 2.63 3.14 -10.57
N LEU A 30 1.35 2.92 -10.73
CA LEU A 30 0.78 1.58 -10.72
C LEU A 30 0.14 1.33 -12.08
N THR A 31 0.70 0.40 -12.82
CA THR A 31 0.35 0.12 -14.20
C THR A 31 0.64 1.38 -15.04
N ASP A 32 -0.37 2.08 -15.49
CA ASP A 32 -0.15 3.24 -16.31
C ASP A 32 -0.46 4.55 -15.62
N ARG A 33 -0.82 4.53 -14.38
CA ARG A 33 -1.30 5.72 -13.70
C ARG A 33 -0.47 6.02 -12.48
N THR A 34 -0.32 7.30 -12.20
CA THR A 34 0.39 7.74 -11.01
C THR A 34 -0.60 8.11 -9.93
N TYR A 35 -0.34 7.64 -8.72
CA TYR A 35 -1.18 7.92 -7.57
C TYR A 35 -0.32 8.52 -6.47
N SER A 36 -0.95 9.17 -5.51
CA SER A 36 -0.25 9.60 -4.30
C SER A 36 -0.89 8.93 -3.11
N PHE A 37 -0.05 8.46 -2.21
CA PHE A 37 -0.48 7.83 -0.98
C PHE A 37 -0.03 8.71 0.17
N THR A 38 -0.93 9.01 1.09
CA THR A 38 -0.54 9.68 2.33
C THR A 38 -0.68 8.67 3.45
N VAL A 39 0.42 8.36 4.10
CA VAL A 39 0.45 7.35 5.15
C VAL A 39 0.41 8.04 6.50
N LYS A 40 -0.51 7.63 7.36
CA LYS A 40 -0.66 8.18 8.69
C LYS A 40 -0.76 7.07 9.70
N TYR A 41 -0.50 7.38 10.95
CA TYR A 41 -0.58 6.39 12.02
C TYR A 41 -1.50 6.91 13.11
N ASN A 42 -2.44 6.07 13.53
CA ASN A 42 -3.34 6.41 14.62
C ASN A 42 -2.77 5.76 15.88
N ALA A 43 -2.17 6.56 16.74
CA ALA A 43 -1.48 6.04 17.92
C ALA A 43 -2.45 5.47 18.94
N THR A 44 -3.65 6.01 19.00
CA THR A 44 -4.63 5.51 19.96
C THR A 44 -5.10 4.11 19.57
N GLY A 45 -5.46 3.92 18.32
CA GLY A 45 -5.91 2.63 17.84
C GLY A 45 -4.80 1.71 17.40
N LYS A 46 -3.58 2.25 17.28
CA LYS A 46 -2.40 1.48 16.88
C LYS A 46 -2.54 0.85 15.51
N PHE A 47 -2.93 1.66 14.54
CA PHE A 47 -3.00 1.18 13.16
C PHE A 47 -2.62 2.30 12.20
N PHE A 48 -2.25 1.91 10.98
CA PHE A 48 -1.92 2.85 9.93
C PHE A 48 -3.13 3.05 9.04
N THR A 49 -3.19 4.22 8.42
CA THR A 49 -4.19 4.49 7.39
C THR A 49 -3.49 5.08 6.18
N ILE A 50 -4.10 4.90 5.02
CA ILE A 50 -3.57 5.45 3.78
C ILE A 50 -4.68 6.18 3.06
N ASP A 51 -4.39 7.41 2.64
CA ASP A 51 -5.29 8.17 1.80
C ASP A 51 -4.80 8.01 0.37
N LEU A 52 -5.69 7.83 -0.56
CA LEU A 52 -5.35 7.61 -1.96
C LEU A 52 -5.82 8.79 -2.80
N TYR A 53 -4.91 9.33 -3.61
CA TYR A 53 -5.23 10.44 -4.49
C TYR A 53 -4.82 10.09 -5.92
N ASP A 54 -5.54 10.64 -6.89
CA ASP A 54 -5.14 10.46 -8.28
C ASP A 54 -4.06 11.48 -8.65
N VAL A 55 -3.62 11.48 -9.89
CA VAL A 55 -2.51 12.33 -10.31
C VAL A 55 -2.88 13.81 -10.25
N ASN A 56 -4.16 14.14 -10.26
CA ASN A 56 -4.60 15.51 -10.20
C ASN A 56 -4.89 15.97 -8.78
N GLY A 57 -4.64 15.11 -7.80
CA GLY A 57 -4.87 15.47 -6.40
C GLY A 57 -6.27 15.23 -5.89
N ASN A 58 -7.11 14.55 -6.69
CA ASN A 58 -8.46 14.25 -6.24
C ASN A 58 -8.43 13.08 -5.28
N VAL A 59 -9.16 13.21 -4.18
CA VAL A 59 -9.21 12.14 -3.20
C VAL A 59 -10.04 10.99 -3.75
N LEU A 60 -9.48 9.81 -3.80
CA LEU A 60 -10.20 8.62 -4.19
C LEU A 60 -10.66 7.84 -2.96
N THR A 61 -9.85 7.79 -1.93
CA THR A 61 -10.20 7.14 -0.68
C THR A 61 -9.48 7.85 0.45
N PHE A 62 -10.14 8.02 1.56
CA PHE A 62 -9.55 8.71 2.68
C PHE A 62 -9.64 7.81 3.91
N GLY A 63 -8.52 7.59 4.56
CA GLY A 63 -8.52 6.85 5.83
C GLY A 63 -8.66 5.35 5.70
N GLU A 64 -8.15 4.78 4.60
CA GLU A 64 -8.19 3.32 4.44
C GLU A 64 -7.30 2.68 5.48
N ILE A 65 -7.84 1.80 6.31
CA ILE A 65 -7.06 1.16 7.36
C ILE A 65 -6.22 0.04 6.76
N VAL A 66 -4.94 0.01 7.12
CA VAL A 66 -4.03 -1.01 6.64
C VAL A 66 -4.15 -2.23 7.55
N ARG A 67 -4.65 -3.34 7.02
CA ARG A 67 -4.83 -4.57 7.79
C ARG A 67 -4.08 -5.70 7.12
N TYR A 68 -3.45 -6.51 7.92
CA TYR A 68 -2.64 -7.62 7.38
C TYR A 68 -3.52 -8.54 6.53
N GLY A 69 -3.05 -8.81 5.33
CA GLY A 69 -3.73 -9.75 4.45
C GLY A 69 -4.99 -9.23 3.80
N ARG A 70 -5.34 -7.96 4.02
CA ARG A 70 -6.55 -7.41 3.42
C ARG A 70 -6.20 -6.48 2.28
N PRO A 71 -6.81 -6.64 1.11
CA PRO A 71 -6.53 -5.76 -0.02
C PRO A 71 -6.89 -4.32 0.30
N LEU A 72 -6.03 -3.40 -0.08
CA LEU A 72 -6.29 -1.98 0.08
C LEU A 72 -7.08 -1.50 -1.13
N PHE A 73 -7.94 -0.50 -0.89
CA PHE A 73 -8.67 0.16 -1.98
C PHE A 73 -9.44 -0.84 -2.84
N ASN A 74 -10.10 -1.77 -2.19
CA ASN A 74 -10.73 -2.87 -2.92
C ASN A 74 -12.08 -2.46 -3.50
N VAL A 75 -12.06 -1.59 -4.50
CA VAL A 75 -13.25 -1.10 -5.16
C VAL A 75 -13.15 -1.49 -6.61
N VAL A 76 -13.65 -2.68 -6.93
CA VAL A 76 -13.45 -3.26 -8.25
C VAL A 76 -14.18 -2.58 -9.39
N GLU A 77 -15.21 -1.83 -9.09
CA GLU A 77 -15.98 -1.21 -10.15
C GLU A 77 -15.64 0.23 -10.43
N ASP A 78 -14.66 0.78 -9.78
CA ASP A 78 -14.30 2.16 -9.97
C ASP A 78 -12.99 2.22 -10.75
N GLU A 79 -13.06 2.66 -11.99
CA GLU A 79 -11.90 2.68 -12.86
C GLU A 79 -10.83 3.64 -12.45
N ARG A 80 -11.09 4.50 -11.49
CA ARG A 80 -10.08 5.44 -11.02
C ARG A 80 -9.09 4.77 -10.08
N PHE A 81 -9.48 3.65 -9.49
CA PHE A 81 -8.64 2.98 -8.49
C PHE A 81 -7.54 2.16 -9.14
N PRO A 82 -6.47 1.86 -8.42
CA PRO A 82 -5.35 1.11 -8.98
C PRO A 82 -5.76 -0.25 -9.50
N ILE A 83 -5.19 -0.65 -10.61
CA ILE A 83 -5.48 -1.96 -11.19
C ILE A 83 -4.88 -3.08 -10.37
N PRO A 84 -3.61 -3.00 -9.92
CA PRO A 84 -3.07 -4.09 -9.11
C PRO A 84 -3.77 -4.18 -7.76
N VAL A 85 -3.86 -5.37 -7.22
CA VAL A 85 -4.37 -5.58 -5.88
C VAL A 85 -3.20 -5.38 -4.92
N ILE A 86 -3.37 -4.54 -3.92
CA ILE A 86 -2.30 -4.21 -2.99
C ILE A 86 -2.63 -4.84 -1.65
N ILE A 87 -1.77 -5.74 -1.18
CA ILE A 87 -2.05 -6.47 0.05
C ILE A 87 -0.87 -6.35 1.02
N PRO A 88 -1.09 -5.80 2.21
CA PRO A 88 -0.04 -5.76 3.22
C PRO A 88 0.23 -7.18 3.72
N SER A 89 1.44 -7.64 3.59
CA SER A 89 1.76 -9.00 4.04
C SER A 89 3.26 -9.20 4.18
N CYS A 90 3.64 -10.38 4.66
CA CYS A 90 5.02 -10.77 4.80
C CYS A 90 5.17 -12.08 4.05
N ILE A 91 6.07 -12.14 3.08
CA ILE A 91 6.21 -13.34 2.27
C ILE A 91 7.33 -14.26 2.74
N THR A 92 7.95 -13.95 3.87
CA THR A 92 9.08 -14.75 4.33
C THR A 92 8.65 -15.95 5.17
N GLY A 93 7.38 -16.13 5.38
CA GLY A 93 6.91 -17.28 6.13
C GLY A 93 6.86 -17.11 7.64
N ASP A 94 7.10 -15.90 8.12
CA ASP A 94 7.06 -15.66 9.55
C ASP A 94 5.61 -15.65 10.04
N SER A 95 5.43 -15.78 11.34
CA SER A 95 4.10 -15.87 11.93
C SER A 95 3.53 -14.49 12.20
N ILE A 96 3.56 -13.63 11.22
CA ILE A 96 3.07 -12.27 11.37
C ILE A 96 1.61 -12.22 10.94
N SER A 97 0.77 -11.64 11.77
CA SER A 97 -0.65 -11.53 11.46
C SER A 97 -1.19 -10.12 11.60
N GLU A 98 -0.33 -9.15 11.91
CA GLU A 98 -0.76 -7.77 12.07
C GLU A 98 0.26 -6.83 11.49
N VAL A 99 -0.20 -5.67 11.08
CA VAL A 99 0.69 -4.61 10.63
C VAL A 99 0.94 -3.71 11.83
N THR A 100 2.18 -3.59 12.27
CA THR A 100 2.52 -2.81 13.45
C THR A 100 3.56 -1.76 13.10
N TRP A 101 3.75 -0.82 14.00
CA TRP A 101 4.78 0.22 13.82
C TRP A 101 6.13 -0.44 13.66
N GLU A 102 6.38 -1.53 14.39
CA GLU A 102 7.68 -2.19 14.38
C GLU A 102 7.94 -3.00 13.11
N ASN A 103 6.91 -3.50 12.45
CA ASN A 103 7.15 -4.37 11.30
C ASN A 103 6.80 -3.77 9.94
N PHE A 104 6.08 -2.64 9.92
CA PHE A 104 5.66 -2.09 8.63
C PHE A 104 6.88 -1.47 7.94
N GLY A 105 7.17 -1.93 6.76
CA GLY A 105 8.35 -1.49 6.03
C GLY A 105 9.56 -2.37 6.27
N LYS A 106 9.45 -3.32 7.19
CA LYS A 106 10.54 -4.25 7.41
C LYS A 106 10.06 -5.61 6.98
N ASP A 107 9.31 -6.29 7.83
CA ASP A 107 8.79 -7.61 7.48
C ASP A 107 7.51 -7.51 6.68
N VAL A 108 6.71 -6.48 6.91
CA VAL A 108 5.44 -6.31 6.21
C VAL A 108 5.60 -5.20 5.17
N LYS A 109 5.23 -5.50 3.94
CA LYS A 109 5.27 -4.53 2.86
C LYS A 109 3.96 -4.59 2.12
N LEU A 110 3.74 -3.63 1.23
CA LEU A 110 2.53 -3.60 0.43
C LEU A 110 2.83 -4.33 -0.87
N TYR A 111 2.42 -5.60 -0.95
CA TYR A 111 2.72 -6.41 -2.12
C TYR A 111 1.68 -6.19 -3.21
N LEU A 112 2.13 -6.11 -4.44
CA LEU A 112 1.28 -5.87 -5.59
C LEU A 112 0.99 -7.20 -6.27
N HIS A 113 -0.28 -7.46 -6.52
CA HIS A 113 -0.69 -8.69 -7.18
C HIS A 113 -1.49 -8.34 -8.41
N GLU A 114 -1.34 -9.14 -9.44
CA GLU A 114 -2.06 -8.90 -10.65
C GLU A 114 -3.53 -9.20 -10.42
N ARG A 115 -4.39 -8.29 -10.85
CA ARG A 115 -5.82 -8.49 -10.66
C ARG A 115 -6.31 -9.41 -11.75
N LYS A 116 -7.00 -10.48 -11.37
CA LYS A 116 -7.51 -11.39 -12.35
C LYS A 116 -8.78 -10.87 -12.95
N VAL A 117 -8.91 -11.07 -14.25
CA VAL A 117 -10.08 -10.63 -14.98
C VAL A 117 -10.71 -11.87 -15.55
N GLU A 118 -11.97 -12.07 -15.27
CA GLU A 118 -12.65 -13.28 -15.73
C GLU A 118 -13.39 -13.07 -17.00
#